data_77e739849c42419dde7f641eb4547852
#
_entry.id   77e739849c42419dde7f641eb4547852
#
_cell.length_a   1.000
_cell.length_b   1.000
_cell.length_c   1.000
_cell.angle_alpha   90.00
_cell.angle_beta   90.00
_cell.angle_gamma   90.00
#
_symmetry.space_group_name_H-M   'P 1'
#
loop_
_entity.id
_entity.type
_entity.pdbx_description
1 polymer ?
#
loop_
_entity_poly.entity_id
_entity_poly.type
_entity_poly.pdbx_seq_one_letter_code
_entity_poly.pdbx_strand_id
1 'polypeptide(L)'
;MLFMLNEFINFETISRKEWQRLHKEDNAPLTAEELDSIRSLNDKIDVQEVSDIYLPLINLIRIYQKTANDLTFSKSIFLQKSQTNRPFIIGVSGSVAVGKSTTSRLLQLLLQRTFPQSNVELVTTDGFLYPN
;
A
#
# COMPACT_ATOMS: atom_id res chain seq x y z
N MET A 1 32.02 9.10 -9.12
CA MET A 1 31.95 9.58 -7.74
C MET A 1 30.98 8.67 -6.98
N LEU A 2 31.48 7.96 -5.99
CA LEU A 2 30.67 7.05 -5.22
C LEU A 2 30.15 7.79 -3.98
N PHE A 3 28.84 7.97 -3.86
CA PHE A 3 28.23 8.47 -2.65
C PHE A 3 27.98 7.30 -1.72
N MET A 4 28.78 7.19 -0.65
CA MET A 4 28.46 6.27 0.44
C MET A 4 27.35 6.90 1.27
N LEU A 5 26.13 6.49 1.04
CA LEU A 5 25.06 6.70 1.99
C LEU A 5 25.34 5.84 3.21
N ASN A 6 25.18 6.41 4.39
CA ASN A 6 25.33 5.64 5.63
C ASN A 6 24.24 4.57 5.68
N GLU A 7 24.59 3.35 5.35
CA GLU A 7 23.65 2.25 5.12
C GLU A 7 23.17 1.58 6.40
N PHE A 8 23.44 2.17 7.57
CA PHE A 8 23.28 1.45 8.83
C PHE A 8 21.84 1.24 9.28
N ILE A 9 20.84 1.90 8.69
CA ILE A 9 19.46 1.71 9.12
C ILE A 9 18.53 1.71 7.90
N ASN A 10 18.34 0.53 7.30
CA ASN A 10 17.33 0.33 6.27
C ASN A 10 15.95 0.09 6.85
N PHE A 11 15.83 -0.08 8.16
CA PHE A 11 14.59 -0.41 8.83
C PHE A 11 14.42 0.47 10.07
N GLU A 12 13.22 0.99 10.22
CA GLU A 12 12.79 1.65 11.45
C GLU A 12 11.79 0.74 12.15
N THR A 13 11.99 0.51 13.44
CA THR A 13 11.08 -0.30 14.26
C THR A 13 10.14 0.62 15.00
N ILE A 14 8.85 0.50 14.73
CA ILE A 14 7.78 1.26 15.37
C ILE A 14 6.88 0.28 16.08
N SER A 15 6.58 0.52 17.36
CA SER A 15 5.65 -0.33 18.10
C SER A 15 4.24 -0.21 17.53
N ARG A 16 3.43 -1.28 17.67
CA ARG A 16 2.03 -1.25 17.25
C ARG A 16 1.25 -0.08 17.88
N LYS A 17 1.53 0.20 19.15
CA LYS A 17 0.88 1.29 19.90
C LYS A 17 1.23 2.68 19.33
N GLU A 18 2.45 2.87 18.91
CA GLU A 18 2.87 4.11 18.26
C GLU A 18 2.30 4.22 16.86
N TRP A 19 2.37 3.13 16.09
CA TRP A 19 1.88 3.07 14.72
C TRP A 19 0.38 3.37 14.63
N GLN A 20 -0.44 2.78 15.47
CA GLN A 20 -1.90 2.99 15.46
C GLN A 20 -2.30 4.46 15.72
N ARG A 21 -1.46 5.24 16.39
CA ARG A 21 -1.72 6.67 16.64
C ARG A 21 -1.50 7.55 15.40
N LEU A 22 -0.87 7.03 14.37
CA LEU A 22 -0.62 7.75 13.12
C LEU A 22 -1.83 7.72 12.19
N HIS A 23 -2.89 7.08 12.61
CA HIS A 23 -4.15 7.04 11.91
C HIS A 23 -4.91 8.37 12.05
N LYS A 24 -5.44 8.87 10.94
CA LYS A 24 -6.40 9.96 10.93
C LYS A 24 -7.81 9.38 10.92
N GLU A 25 -8.68 9.93 11.76
CA GLU A 25 -10.03 9.41 11.99
C GLU A 25 -10.97 9.44 10.77
N ASP A 26 -10.58 10.09 9.70
CA ASP A 26 -11.42 10.30 8.52
C ASP A 26 -11.63 9.06 7.62
N ASN A 27 -10.94 7.98 7.90
CA ASN A 27 -11.07 6.75 7.13
C ASN A 27 -12.08 5.82 7.79
N ALA A 28 -13.20 5.60 7.11
CA ALA A 28 -14.19 4.64 7.57
C ALA A 28 -13.56 3.24 7.65
N PRO A 29 -13.61 2.58 8.81
CA PRO A 29 -13.10 1.23 8.94
C PRO A 29 -13.91 0.25 8.09
N LEU A 30 -13.30 -0.88 7.75
CA LEU A 30 -14.03 -1.99 7.14
C LEU A 30 -15.08 -2.55 8.11
N THR A 31 -16.21 -2.96 7.57
CA THR A 31 -17.14 -3.78 8.34
C THR A 31 -16.62 -5.21 8.47
N ALA A 32 -17.13 -5.94 9.48
CA ALA A 32 -16.75 -7.34 9.67
C ALA A 32 -17.13 -8.19 8.45
N GLU A 33 -18.26 -7.91 7.82
CA GLU A 33 -18.73 -8.62 6.62
C GLU A 33 -17.81 -8.38 5.42
N GLU A 34 -17.36 -7.16 5.23
CA GLU A 34 -16.40 -6.83 4.17
C GLU A 34 -15.06 -7.54 4.38
N LEU A 35 -14.58 -7.58 5.61
CA LEU A 35 -13.35 -8.30 5.94
C LEU A 35 -13.50 -9.80 5.72
N ASP A 36 -14.62 -10.38 6.13
CA ASP A 36 -14.91 -11.80 5.94
C ASP A 36 -14.95 -12.20 4.46
N SER A 37 -15.39 -11.29 3.58
CA SER A 37 -15.44 -11.54 2.13
C SER A 37 -14.08 -11.64 1.47
N ILE A 38 -13.03 -11.07 2.07
CA ILE A 38 -11.70 -11.00 1.45
C ILE A 38 -10.64 -11.85 2.15
N ARG A 39 -10.84 -12.23 3.39
CA ARG A 39 -9.86 -13.05 4.11
C ARG A 39 -9.95 -14.53 3.71
N SER A 40 -8.82 -15.21 3.76
CA SER A 40 -8.73 -16.65 3.60
C SER A 40 -9.19 -17.37 4.89
N LEU A 41 -9.58 -18.63 4.77
CA LEU A 41 -10.06 -19.45 5.89
C LEU A 41 -9.10 -19.50 7.09
N ASN A 42 -7.81 -19.40 6.85
CA ASN A 42 -6.78 -19.48 7.89
C ASN A 42 -6.27 -18.13 8.37
N ASP A 43 -6.77 -17.03 7.82
CA ASP A 43 -6.32 -15.70 8.20
C ASP A 43 -7.09 -15.23 9.45
N LYS A 44 -6.32 -14.67 10.39
CA LYS A 44 -6.83 -14.21 11.68
C LYS A 44 -6.93 -12.69 11.78
N ILE A 45 -6.99 -11.99 10.65
CA ILE A 45 -7.12 -10.54 10.63
C ILE A 45 -8.53 -10.15 11.08
N ASP A 46 -8.63 -9.28 12.06
CA ASP A 46 -9.89 -8.70 12.53
C ASP A 46 -9.99 -7.20 12.19
N VAL A 47 -11.17 -6.64 12.42
CA VAL A 47 -11.44 -5.22 12.14
C VAL A 47 -10.53 -4.30 12.95
N GLN A 48 -10.17 -4.68 14.18
CA GLN A 48 -9.26 -3.91 15.01
C GLN A 48 -7.85 -3.88 14.44
N GLU A 49 -7.37 -4.99 13.90
CA GLU A 49 -6.06 -5.04 13.23
C GLU A 49 -6.04 -4.16 11.98
N VAL A 50 -7.14 -4.12 11.22
CA VAL A 50 -7.26 -3.22 10.08
C VAL A 50 -7.11 -1.77 10.54
N SER A 51 -7.79 -1.36 11.60
CA SER A 51 -7.67 -0.01 12.14
C SER A 51 -6.28 0.30 12.67
N ASP A 52 -5.66 -0.63 13.39
CA ASP A 52 -4.38 -0.40 14.05
C ASP A 52 -3.20 -0.39 13.08
N ILE A 53 -3.24 -1.22 12.05
CA ILE A 53 -2.09 -1.48 11.18
C ILE A 53 -2.30 -0.90 9.78
N TYR A 54 -3.44 -1.18 9.16
CA TYR A 54 -3.64 -0.86 7.74
C TYR A 54 -4.05 0.58 7.51
N LEU A 55 -4.85 1.20 8.36
CA LEU A 55 -5.25 2.59 8.16
C LEU A 55 -4.07 3.56 8.28
N PRO A 56 -3.15 3.41 9.26
CA PRO A 56 -1.91 4.19 9.25
C PRO A 56 -1.05 3.93 8.00
N LEU A 57 -0.99 2.67 7.52
CA LEU A 57 -0.27 2.32 6.30
C LEU A 57 -0.86 3.05 5.08
N ILE A 58 -2.17 3.13 4.96
CA ILE A 58 -2.83 3.89 3.89
C ILE A 58 -2.43 5.37 3.94
N ASN A 59 -2.33 5.96 5.12
CA ASN A 59 -1.87 7.34 5.27
C ASN A 59 -0.43 7.53 4.79
N LEU A 60 0.44 6.57 5.08
CA LEU A 60 1.82 6.58 4.59
C LEU A 60 1.87 6.43 3.06
N ILE A 61 1.09 5.54 2.50
CA ILE A 61 0.99 5.34 1.04
C ILE A 61 0.51 6.64 0.37
N ARG A 62 -0.43 7.34 0.96
CA ARG A 62 -0.89 8.65 0.46
C ARG A 62 0.24 9.66 0.36
N ILE A 63 1.15 9.69 1.33
CA ILE A 63 2.33 10.57 1.31
C ILE A 63 3.24 10.21 0.13
N TYR A 64 3.55 8.93 -0.04
CA TYR A 64 4.37 8.47 -1.15
C TYR A 64 3.76 8.78 -2.50
N GLN A 65 2.46 8.53 -2.66
CA GLN A 65 1.74 8.81 -3.90
C GLN A 65 1.78 10.32 -4.24
N LYS A 66 1.50 11.15 -3.25
CA LYS A 66 1.56 12.62 -3.43
C LYS A 66 2.94 13.08 -3.88
N THR A 67 3.98 12.58 -3.24
CA THR A 67 5.37 12.91 -3.57
C THR A 67 5.73 12.45 -4.98
N ALA A 68 5.30 11.25 -5.37
CA ALA A 68 5.52 10.73 -6.72
C ALA A 68 4.81 11.59 -7.79
N ASN A 69 3.60 12.01 -7.53
CA ASN A 69 2.85 12.90 -8.42
C ASN A 69 3.51 14.28 -8.54
N ASP A 70 3.96 14.86 -7.43
CA ASP A 70 4.66 16.14 -7.42
C ASP A 70 5.98 16.05 -8.22
N LEU A 71 6.71 14.96 -8.07
CA LEU A 71 7.93 14.71 -8.84
C LEU A 71 7.63 14.60 -10.35
N THR A 72 6.61 13.86 -10.73
CA THR A 72 6.20 13.68 -12.14
C THR A 72 5.81 15.03 -12.74
N PHE A 73 5.05 15.83 -12.01
CA PHE A 73 4.66 17.18 -12.44
C PHE A 73 5.87 18.09 -12.62
N SER A 74 6.74 18.17 -11.64
CA SER A 74 7.95 19.02 -11.70
C SER A 74 8.90 18.61 -12.82
N LYS A 75 9.05 17.31 -13.05
CA LYS A 75 9.83 16.79 -14.17
C LYS A 75 9.23 17.17 -15.52
N SER A 76 7.92 17.14 -15.66
CA SER A 76 7.25 17.52 -16.91
C SER A 76 7.50 18.98 -17.26
N ILE A 77 7.48 19.85 -16.27
CA ILE A 77 7.82 21.27 -16.43
C ILE A 77 9.28 21.42 -16.85
N PHE A 78 10.20 20.79 -16.15
CA PHE A 78 11.63 20.86 -16.45
C PHE A 78 11.95 20.38 -17.87
N LEU A 79 11.33 19.28 -18.29
CA LEU A 79 11.54 18.69 -19.60
C LEU A 79 10.72 19.35 -20.71
N GLN A 80 9.86 20.29 -20.37
CA GLN A 80 8.92 20.95 -21.30
C GLN A 80 8.07 19.93 -22.08
N LYS A 81 7.62 18.90 -21.39
CA LYS A 81 6.79 17.82 -21.95
C LYS A 81 5.45 17.76 -21.24
N SER A 82 4.45 17.26 -21.94
CA SER A 82 3.16 16.98 -21.32
C SER A 82 3.30 15.95 -20.19
N GLN A 83 2.57 16.16 -19.12
CA GLN A 83 2.54 15.20 -18.03
C GLN A 83 1.93 13.87 -18.52
N THR A 84 2.65 12.80 -18.32
CA THR A 84 2.15 11.44 -18.59
C THR A 84 1.62 10.84 -17.30
N ASN A 85 0.43 10.27 -17.36
CA ASN A 85 -0.08 9.47 -16.24
C ASN A 85 0.76 8.20 -16.11
N ARG A 86 1.48 8.11 -15.02
CA ARG A 86 2.20 6.89 -14.64
C ARG A 86 1.51 6.23 -13.48
N PRO A 87 1.32 4.91 -13.52
CA PRO A 87 0.74 4.22 -12.37
C PRO A 87 1.69 4.29 -11.18
N PHE A 88 1.12 4.43 -9.99
CA PHE A 88 1.84 4.26 -8.74
C PHE A 88 1.80 2.77 -8.38
N ILE A 89 2.97 2.15 -8.28
CA ILE A 89 3.09 0.70 -8.12
C ILE A 89 3.46 0.39 -6.68
N ILE A 90 2.68 -0.49 -6.05
CA ILE A 90 2.94 -1.01 -4.70
C ILE A 90 3.25 -2.50 -4.83
N GLY A 91 4.46 -2.88 -4.43
CA GLY A 91 4.86 -4.28 -4.38
C GLY A 91 4.50 -4.92 -3.05
N VAL A 92 3.82 -6.06 -3.08
CA VAL A 92 3.54 -6.88 -1.90
C VAL A 92 4.26 -8.20 -2.06
N SER A 93 5.19 -8.50 -1.18
CA SER A 93 5.98 -9.72 -1.21
C SER A 93 5.98 -10.40 0.14
N GLY A 94 6.17 -11.69 0.14
CA GLY A 94 6.22 -12.50 1.35
C GLY A 94 6.20 -13.98 1.01
N SER A 95 6.48 -14.82 2.00
CA SER A 95 6.38 -16.27 1.83
C SER A 95 4.92 -16.72 1.66
N VAL A 96 4.73 -17.90 1.09
CA VAL A 96 3.41 -18.42 0.70
C VAL A 96 2.41 -18.49 1.86
N ALA A 97 2.86 -18.69 3.08
CA ALA A 97 2.01 -18.95 4.24
C ALA A 97 1.70 -17.72 5.12
N VAL A 98 2.02 -16.50 4.68
CA VAL A 98 1.91 -15.29 5.52
C VAL A 98 0.69 -14.40 5.22
N GLY A 99 -0.32 -14.89 4.49
CA GLY A 99 -1.53 -14.12 4.21
C GLY A 99 -1.36 -13.00 3.17
N LYS A 100 -0.39 -13.13 2.28
CA LYS A 100 -0.08 -12.15 1.23
C LYS A 100 -1.28 -11.80 0.35
N SER A 101 -2.07 -12.78 -0.03
CA SER A 101 -3.27 -12.60 -0.86
C SER A 101 -4.34 -11.78 -0.15
N THR A 102 -4.59 -12.05 1.13
CA THR A 102 -5.54 -11.29 1.94
C THR A 102 -5.06 -9.85 2.13
N THR A 103 -3.78 -9.65 2.45
CA THR A 103 -3.18 -8.32 2.56
C THR A 103 -3.36 -7.52 1.26
N SER A 104 -3.10 -8.13 0.11
CA SER A 104 -3.21 -7.46 -1.19
C SER A 104 -4.66 -7.04 -1.50
N ARG A 105 -5.62 -7.91 -1.24
CA ARG A 105 -7.05 -7.60 -1.45
C ARG A 105 -7.56 -6.54 -0.49
N LEU A 106 -7.11 -6.58 0.76
CA LEU A 106 -7.43 -5.59 1.77
C LEU A 106 -6.89 -4.22 1.39
N LEU A 107 -5.62 -4.15 0.97
CA LEU A 107 -5.02 -2.91 0.47
C LEU A 107 -5.75 -2.38 -0.76
N GLN A 108 -6.11 -3.23 -1.70
CA GLN A 108 -6.88 -2.82 -2.88
C GLN A 108 -8.19 -2.14 -2.47
N LEU A 109 -8.95 -2.75 -1.57
CA LEU A 109 -10.22 -2.19 -1.12
C LEU A 109 -10.04 -0.85 -0.39
N LEU A 110 -9.10 -0.77 0.54
CA LEU A 110 -8.84 0.44 1.31
C LEU A 110 -8.32 1.58 0.42
N LEU A 111 -7.44 1.27 -0.52
CA LEU A 111 -6.92 2.26 -1.47
C LEU A 111 -8.01 2.76 -2.42
N GLN A 112 -8.88 1.88 -2.90
CA GLN A 112 -10.00 2.29 -3.76
C GLN A 112 -10.95 3.24 -3.03
N ARG A 113 -11.19 3.02 -1.74
CA ARG A 113 -11.99 3.93 -0.90
C ARG A 113 -11.29 5.26 -0.66
N THR A 114 -9.98 5.21 -0.45
CA THR A 114 -9.17 6.42 -0.19
C THR A 114 -9.02 7.27 -1.44
N PHE A 115 -8.92 6.63 -2.60
CA PHE A 115 -8.73 7.29 -3.90
C PHE A 115 -9.86 6.93 -4.86
N PRO A 116 -11.10 7.42 -4.63
CA PRO A 116 -12.26 7.03 -5.42
C PRO A 116 -12.17 7.42 -6.90
N GLN A 117 -11.32 8.39 -7.23
CA GLN A 117 -11.09 8.83 -8.62
C GLN A 117 -10.02 8.01 -9.34
N SER A 118 -9.34 7.14 -8.63
CA SER A 118 -8.28 6.29 -9.17
C SER A 118 -8.81 4.87 -9.40
N ASN A 119 -8.24 4.20 -10.40
CA ASN A 119 -8.47 2.78 -10.60
C ASN A 119 -7.37 1.99 -9.88
N VAL A 120 -7.73 1.20 -8.90
CA VAL A 120 -6.79 0.37 -8.14
C VAL A 120 -6.89 -1.06 -8.62
N GLU A 121 -5.87 -1.51 -9.33
CA GLU A 121 -5.82 -2.87 -9.88
C GLU A 121 -4.86 -3.76 -9.06
N LEU A 122 -5.27 -4.98 -8.81
CA LEU A 122 -4.45 -6.01 -8.23
C LEU A 122 -3.92 -6.92 -9.34
N VAL A 123 -2.60 -6.91 -9.50
CA VAL A 123 -1.93 -7.76 -10.48
C VAL A 123 -1.14 -8.82 -9.74
N THR A 124 -1.48 -10.07 -9.95
CA THR A 124 -0.75 -11.21 -9.36
C THR A 124 0.38 -11.64 -10.29
N THR A 125 1.51 -11.99 -9.71
CA THR A 125 2.65 -12.48 -10.49
C THR A 125 2.49 -13.94 -10.93
N ASP A 126 1.58 -14.67 -10.35
CA ASP A 126 1.32 -16.08 -10.68
C ASP A 126 0.92 -16.27 -12.15
N GLY A 127 0.26 -15.29 -12.74
CA GLY A 127 -0.11 -15.30 -14.15
C GLY A 127 1.06 -15.19 -15.13
N PHE A 128 2.25 -14.86 -14.64
CA PHE A 128 3.46 -14.73 -15.45
C PHE A 128 4.38 -15.94 -15.35
N LEU A 129 4.02 -16.94 -14.56
CA LEU A 129 4.76 -18.19 -14.49
C LEU A 129 4.41 -19.06 -15.70
N TYR A 130 5.44 -19.64 -16.31
CA TYR A 130 5.23 -20.59 -17.40
C TYR A 130 4.44 -21.81 -16.92
N PRO A 131 3.44 -22.24 -17.67
CA PRO A 131 2.79 -23.52 -17.36
C PRO A 131 3.82 -24.64 -17.51
N ASN A 132 3.87 -25.50 -16.53
CA ASN A 132 4.70 -26.70 -16.58
C ASN A 132 4.18 -27.68 -17.63
#